data_dff7eb710f57ea68154329368838746d
#
_entry.id   dff7eb710f57ea68154329368838746d
#
_cell.length_a   1.000
_cell.length_b   1.000
_cell.length_c   1.000
_cell.angle_alpha   90.00
_cell.angle_beta   90.00
_cell.angle_gamma   90.00
#
_symmetry.space_group_name_H-M   'P 1'
#
loop_
_entity.id
_entity.type
_entity.pdbx_description
1 polymer ?
#
loop_
_entity_poly.entity_id
_entity_poly.type
_entity_poly.pdbx_seq_one_letter_code
_entity_poly.pdbx_strand_id
1 'polypeptide(L)'
;MKRILSVQELKQSPWPGRFTETFGANLVSAFLYGDCLEEGFSALERPWTVAFILKDASATEVDKLKSWSKKALREGVEFSYVFSSAETLSNLETFPLEFLEMSCRNQVLCGITPLEGFSPNREALATQCLREWNAFLFHRRLDTKPNAADYMQELSSLLSGIYYLKNGNYPEKWQQVLDTFPELKSSGNLLDALQNTITKICTCHHHP
;
A
#
# COMPACT_ATOMS: atom_id res chain seq x y z
N MET A 1 22.58 -17.08 0.50
CA MET A 1 21.47 -16.73 1.42
C MET A 1 20.20 -17.20 0.73
N LYS A 2 19.30 -17.85 1.47
CA LYS A 2 18.02 -18.34 0.92
C LYS A 2 17.00 -17.19 0.91
N ARG A 3 16.30 -17.00 -0.20
CA ARG A 3 15.19 -16.05 -0.32
C ARG A 3 13.96 -16.60 0.41
N ILE A 4 13.21 -15.74 1.06
CA ILE A 4 11.97 -16.07 1.77
C ILE A 4 10.83 -16.09 0.75
N LEU A 5 10.15 -17.23 0.62
CA LEU A 5 9.17 -17.45 -0.43
C LEU A 5 7.70 -17.41 0.04
N SER A 6 7.48 -17.39 1.35
CA SER A 6 6.12 -17.33 1.90
C SER A 6 6.04 -16.49 3.16
N VAL A 7 4.84 -16.01 3.49
CA VAL A 7 4.56 -15.30 4.75
C VAL A 7 4.91 -16.18 5.95
N GLN A 8 4.65 -17.48 5.86
CA GLN A 8 4.98 -18.43 6.93
C GLN A 8 6.48 -18.56 7.14
N GLU A 9 7.27 -18.64 6.06
CA GLU A 9 8.74 -18.62 6.17
C GLU A 9 9.24 -17.32 6.76
N LEU A 10 8.63 -16.16 6.40
CA LEU A 10 9.01 -14.87 6.97
C LEU A 10 8.71 -14.80 8.47
N LYS A 11 7.54 -15.26 8.90
CA LYS A 11 7.18 -15.33 10.33
C LYS A 11 8.11 -16.24 11.14
N GLN A 12 8.60 -17.30 10.54
CA GLN A 12 9.53 -18.25 11.15
C GLN A 12 11.01 -17.85 10.99
N SER A 13 11.30 -16.83 10.19
CA SER A 13 12.65 -16.32 9.98
C SER A 13 13.16 -15.57 11.21
N PRO A 14 14.46 -15.25 11.28
CA PRO A 14 15.00 -14.43 12.36
C PRO A 14 14.48 -12.98 12.39
N TRP A 15 13.77 -12.49 11.36
CA TRP A 15 13.38 -11.08 11.25
C TRP A 15 12.44 -10.61 12.36
N PRO A 16 11.32 -11.30 12.69
CA PRO A 16 10.43 -10.84 13.76
C PRO A 16 11.15 -10.77 15.12
N GLY A 17 11.99 -11.76 15.43
CA GLY A 17 12.81 -11.75 16.66
C GLY A 17 13.76 -10.56 16.70
N ARG A 18 14.46 -10.27 15.61
CA ARG A 18 15.38 -9.12 15.52
C ARG A 18 14.65 -7.79 15.69
N PHE A 19 13.46 -7.64 15.11
CA PHE A 19 12.67 -6.41 15.27
C PHE A 19 12.33 -6.20 16.75
N THR A 20 11.85 -7.27 17.41
CA THR A 20 11.50 -7.22 18.84
C THR A 20 12.73 -6.97 19.73
N GLU A 21 13.86 -7.63 19.47
CA GLU A 21 15.09 -7.44 20.24
C GLU A 21 15.66 -6.02 20.09
N THR A 22 15.63 -5.46 18.88
CA THR A 22 16.24 -4.16 18.60
C THR A 22 15.40 -2.99 19.08
N PHE A 23 14.10 -3.06 18.91
CA PHE A 23 13.21 -1.96 19.27
C PHE A 23 12.57 -2.15 20.65
N GLY A 24 12.46 -3.37 21.14
CA GLY A 24 11.90 -3.66 22.46
C GLY A 24 10.55 -2.97 22.68
N ALA A 25 10.47 -2.18 23.75
CA ALA A 25 9.27 -1.41 24.08
C ALA A 25 8.97 -0.24 23.12
N ASN A 26 9.90 0.12 22.22
CA ASN A 26 9.69 1.12 21.17
C ASN A 26 8.90 0.58 19.99
N LEU A 27 8.90 -0.75 19.74
CA LEU A 27 8.14 -1.37 18.66
C LEU A 27 6.65 -1.40 19.00
N VAL A 28 5.85 -0.77 18.18
CA VAL A 28 4.38 -0.86 18.23
C VAL A 28 3.89 -1.94 17.30
N SER A 29 4.35 -1.91 16.05
CA SER A 29 3.99 -2.90 15.03
C SER A 29 5.09 -3.03 13.97
N ALA A 30 5.31 -4.26 13.50
CA ALA A 30 5.95 -4.55 12.22
C ALA A 30 5.05 -5.49 11.43
N PHE A 31 4.71 -5.11 10.20
CA PHE A 31 3.69 -5.81 9.42
C PHE A 31 3.97 -5.75 7.92
N LEU A 32 3.54 -6.79 7.21
CA LEU A 32 3.42 -6.78 5.76
C LEU A 32 2.17 -5.99 5.36
N TYR A 33 2.21 -5.33 4.21
CA TYR A 33 1.04 -4.63 3.66
C TYR A 33 1.10 -4.57 2.14
N GLY A 34 -0.05 -4.21 1.53
CA GLY A 34 -0.15 -3.90 0.12
C GLY A 34 -0.10 -5.11 -0.80
N ASP A 35 0.41 -4.91 -1.99
CA ASP A 35 0.39 -5.86 -3.11
C ASP A 35 1.17 -7.16 -2.85
N CYS A 36 2.10 -7.18 -1.90
CA CYS A 36 2.75 -8.43 -1.48
C CYS A 36 1.79 -9.43 -0.79
N LEU A 37 0.59 -8.99 -0.42
CA LEU A 37 -0.48 -9.82 0.15
C LEU A 37 -1.60 -10.12 -0.85
N GLU A 38 -1.44 -9.72 -2.12
CA GLU A 38 -2.41 -10.01 -3.18
C GLU A 38 -2.28 -11.43 -3.73
N GLU A 39 -3.40 -11.93 -4.24
CA GLU A 39 -3.41 -13.18 -5.00
C GLU A 39 -2.52 -13.04 -6.26
N GLY A 40 -1.63 -14.01 -6.48
CA GLY A 40 -0.67 -13.97 -7.58
C GLY A 40 0.65 -13.25 -7.27
N PHE A 41 0.87 -12.76 -6.04
CA PHE A 41 2.17 -12.25 -5.65
C PHE A 41 3.26 -13.32 -5.78
N SER A 42 4.37 -12.96 -6.43
CA SER A 42 5.54 -13.82 -6.58
C SER A 42 6.72 -13.31 -5.78
N ALA A 43 7.02 -13.95 -4.67
CA ALA A 43 8.20 -13.64 -3.85
C ALA A 43 9.53 -13.90 -4.57
N LEU A 44 9.54 -14.56 -5.72
CA LEU A 44 10.73 -14.71 -6.56
C LEU A 44 11.04 -13.42 -7.33
N GLU A 45 10.01 -12.67 -7.70
CA GLU A 45 10.12 -11.47 -8.54
C GLU A 45 10.18 -10.20 -7.71
N ARG A 46 9.39 -10.12 -6.64
CA ARG A 46 9.25 -8.93 -5.80
C ARG A 46 9.56 -9.23 -4.34
N PRO A 47 10.05 -8.26 -3.54
CA PRO A 47 10.27 -8.45 -2.11
C PRO A 47 8.95 -8.38 -1.32
N TRP A 48 8.96 -8.99 -0.13
CA TRP A 48 7.96 -8.76 0.91
C TRP A 48 8.13 -7.36 1.48
N THR A 49 7.09 -6.54 1.43
CA THR A 49 7.11 -5.15 1.88
C THR A 49 6.70 -5.05 3.34
N VAL A 50 7.61 -4.59 4.19
CA VAL A 50 7.41 -4.46 5.64
C VAL A 50 7.37 -2.99 6.03
N ALA A 51 6.31 -2.60 6.74
CA ALA A 51 6.20 -1.31 7.41
C ALA A 51 6.35 -1.45 8.93
N PHE A 52 6.77 -0.35 9.57
CA PHE A 52 7.00 -0.27 11.01
C PHE A 52 6.24 0.91 11.61
N ILE A 53 5.62 0.67 12.76
CA ILE A 53 5.16 1.72 13.65
C ILE A 53 5.97 1.62 14.94
N LEU A 54 6.67 2.68 15.28
CA LEU A 54 7.46 2.83 16.48
C LEU A 54 6.81 3.86 17.41
N LYS A 55 7.11 3.85 18.71
CA LYS A 55 6.71 4.97 19.58
C LYS A 55 7.50 6.22 19.23
N ASP A 56 8.79 6.05 18.97
CA ASP A 56 9.72 7.08 18.49
C ASP A 56 10.44 6.56 17.23
N ALA A 57 10.33 7.31 16.12
CA ALA A 57 11.00 7.03 14.86
C ALA A 57 12.14 8.04 14.59
N SER A 58 12.90 8.41 15.62
CA SER A 58 14.08 9.26 15.49
C SER A 58 15.09 8.69 14.49
N ALA A 59 15.97 9.55 13.97
CA ALA A 59 17.00 9.15 13.00
C ALA A 59 17.83 7.96 13.52
N THR A 60 18.15 7.94 14.82
CA THR A 60 18.90 6.85 15.46
C THR A 60 18.15 5.52 15.40
N GLU A 61 16.83 5.52 15.59
CA GLU A 61 16.01 4.32 15.49
C GLU A 61 15.89 3.83 14.05
N VAL A 62 15.67 4.76 13.11
CA VAL A 62 15.58 4.44 11.67
C VAL A 62 16.91 3.89 11.13
N ASP A 63 18.06 4.39 11.60
CA ASP A 63 19.38 3.93 11.17
C ASP A 63 19.66 2.46 11.57
N LYS A 64 19.02 1.95 12.61
CA LYS A 64 19.06 0.52 12.95
C LYS A 64 18.49 -0.33 11.81
N LEU A 65 17.35 0.08 11.22
CA LEU A 65 16.75 -0.62 10.07
C LEU A 65 17.61 -0.47 8.81
N LYS A 66 18.16 0.72 8.56
CA LYS A 66 19.06 0.96 7.41
C LYS A 66 20.26 0.01 7.42
N SER A 67 20.81 -0.28 8.62
CA SER A 67 21.94 -1.20 8.77
C SER A 67 21.65 -2.62 8.25
N TRP A 68 20.37 -3.02 8.24
CA TRP A 68 19.93 -4.35 7.84
C TRP A 68 19.29 -4.39 6.45
N SER A 69 18.90 -3.24 5.88
CA SER A 69 18.12 -3.17 4.64
C SER A 69 18.74 -3.97 3.50
N LYS A 70 20.07 -3.88 3.29
CA LYS A 70 20.78 -4.64 2.26
C LYS A 70 20.71 -6.16 2.48
N LYS A 71 20.77 -6.61 3.73
CA LYS A 71 20.64 -8.03 4.05
C LYS A 71 19.21 -8.51 3.86
N ALA A 72 18.24 -7.75 4.35
CA ALA A 72 16.81 -8.04 4.21
C ALA A 72 16.43 -8.16 2.73
N LEU A 73 16.84 -7.21 1.89
CA LEU A 73 16.55 -7.23 0.46
C LEU A 73 17.12 -8.46 -0.26
N ARG A 74 18.33 -8.93 0.11
CA ARG A 74 18.90 -10.19 -0.43
C ARG A 74 18.08 -11.42 -0.02
N GLU A 75 17.40 -11.36 1.11
CA GLU A 75 16.49 -12.41 1.60
C GLU A 75 15.06 -12.23 1.06
N GLY A 76 14.83 -11.20 0.23
CA GLY A 76 13.53 -10.90 -0.36
C GLY A 76 12.59 -10.10 0.56
N VAL A 77 13.13 -9.32 1.48
CA VAL A 77 12.36 -8.46 2.39
C VAL A 77 12.81 -7.00 2.21
N GLU A 78 11.86 -6.12 1.97
CA GLU A 78 12.06 -4.68 1.83
C GLU A 78 11.43 -3.94 3.01
N PHE A 79 12.19 -3.04 3.63
CA PHE A 79 11.67 -2.12 4.64
C PHE A 79 11.25 -0.84 3.94
N SER A 80 9.95 -0.53 3.94
CA SER A 80 9.40 0.59 3.16
C SER A 80 9.08 1.80 4.02
N TYR A 81 8.13 1.69 4.92
CA TYR A 81 7.70 2.80 5.76
C TYR A 81 8.11 2.58 7.22
N VAL A 82 8.54 3.68 7.84
CA VAL A 82 8.78 3.74 9.29
C VAL A 82 8.10 5.00 9.81
N PHE A 83 7.08 4.82 10.63
CA PHE A 83 6.33 5.91 11.24
C PHE A 83 6.52 5.88 12.76
N SER A 84 6.53 7.04 13.39
CA SER A 84 6.20 7.12 14.82
C SER A 84 4.68 7.04 15.02
N SER A 85 4.25 6.66 16.22
CA SER A 85 2.81 6.69 16.56
C SER A 85 2.20 8.08 16.38
N ALA A 86 2.97 9.14 16.69
CA ALA A 86 2.53 10.52 16.53
C ALA A 86 2.39 10.90 15.04
N GLU A 87 3.38 10.54 14.19
CA GLU A 87 3.32 10.75 12.75
C GLU A 87 2.17 9.97 12.11
N THR A 88 1.93 8.74 12.55
CA THR A 88 0.78 7.96 12.07
C THR A 88 -0.51 8.74 12.29
N LEU A 89 -0.77 9.20 13.52
CA LEU A 89 -1.98 9.92 13.85
C LEU A 89 -2.11 11.27 13.11
N SER A 90 -1.01 12.01 12.98
CA SER A 90 -1.02 13.34 12.32
C SER A 90 -1.15 13.27 10.81
N ASN A 91 -0.87 12.13 10.18
CA ASN A 91 -0.85 11.99 8.73
C ASN A 91 -2.04 11.18 8.17
N LEU A 92 -2.98 10.73 9.00
CA LEU A 92 -4.13 9.94 8.55
C LEU A 92 -4.95 10.62 7.45
N GLU A 93 -5.07 11.96 7.50
CA GLU A 93 -5.78 12.75 6.49
C GLU A 93 -4.88 13.20 5.33
N THR A 94 -3.55 13.15 5.51
CA THR A 94 -2.60 13.55 4.47
C THR A 94 -2.33 12.42 3.48
N PHE A 95 -2.30 11.18 3.98
CA PHE A 95 -2.04 9.95 3.21
C PHE A 95 -3.13 8.90 3.43
N PRO A 96 -4.43 9.26 3.25
CA PRO A 96 -5.53 8.37 3.57
C PRO A 96 -5.54 7.09 2.72
N LEU A 97 -5.00 7.12 1.51
CA LEU A 97 -4.94 5.96 0.60
C LEU A 97 -3.98 4.89 1.14
N GLU A 98 -2.75 5.28 1.53
CA GLU A 98 -1.75 4.39 2.07
C GLU A 98 -2.20 3.79 3.40
N PHE A 99 -2.77 4.60 4.29
CA PHE A 99 -3.26 4.11 5.58
C PHE A 99 -4.50 3.23 5.44
N LEU A 100 -5.37 3.48 4.46
CA LEU A 100 -6.49 2.62 4.12
C LEU A 100 -5.98 1.24 3.67
N GLU A 101 -5.00 1.20 2.76
CA GLU A 101 -4.40 -0.04 2.31
C GLU A 101 -3.75 -0.81 3.47
N MET A 102 -2.93 -0.13 4.29
CA MET A 102 -2.29 -0.72 5.47
C MET A 102 -3.27 -1.23 6.50
N SER A 103 -4.43 -0.57 6.67
CA SER A 103 -5.45 -1.00 7.62
C SER A 103 -6.24 -2.23 7.14
N CYS A 104 -6.53 -2.29 5.84
CA CYS A 104 -7.38 -3.33 5.25
C CYS A 104 -6.59 -4.56 4.78
N ARG A 105 -5.36 -4.35 4.30
CA ARG A 105 -4.52 -5.41 3.73
C ARG A 105 -3.18 -5.45 4.45
N ASN A 106 -3.16 -6.08 5.62
CA ASN A 106 -1.95 -6.26 6.41
C ASN A 106 -1.81 -7.66 6.99
N GLN A 107 -0.57 -8.01 7.33
CA GLN A 107 -0.25 -9.23 8.06
C GLN A 107 0.81 -8.92 9.10
N VAL A 108 0.41 -8.91 10.36
CA VAL A 108 1.33 -8.63 11.49
C VAL A 108 2.42 -9.68 11.59
N LEU A 109 3.64 -9.22 11.70
CA LEU A 109 4.84 -10.03 11.98
C LEU A 109 5.16 -10.01 13.48
N CYS A 110 5.08 -8.85 14.12
CA CYS A 110 5.20 -8.67 15.58
C CYS A 110 4.54 -7.35 16.01
N GLY A 111 4.11 -7.29 17.27
CA GLY A 111 3.37 -6.15 17.82
C GLY A 111 1.86 -6.29 17.67
N ILE A 112 1.17 -5.17 17.52
CA ILE A 112 -0.30 -5.09 17.40
C ILE A 112 -0.74 -4.93 15.95
N THR A 113 -2.03 -5.19 15.68
CA THR A 113 -2.64 -4.90 14.38
C THR A 113 -2.58 -3.38 14.12
N PRO A 114 -2.00 -2.95 13.00
CA PRO A 114 -1.90 -1.53 12.69
C PRO A 114 -3.26 -0.97 12.31
N LEU A 115 -3.54 0.27 12.73
CA LEU A 115 -4.70 1.05 12.25
C LEU A 115 -6.05 0.31 12.38
N GLU A 116 -6.22 -0.51 13.40
CA GLU A 116 -7.48 -1.23 13.64
C GLU A 116 -8.66 -0.25 13.73
N GLY A 117 -9.71 -0.51 12.94
CA GLY A 117 -10.89 0.35 12.87
C GLY A 117 -10.68 1.67 12.14
N PHE A 118 -9.55 1.88 11.46
CA PHE A 118 -9.34 3.10 10.66
C PHE A 118 -10.36 3.18 9.52
N SER A 119 -10.99 4.35 9.42
CA SER A 119 -11.85 4.74 8.30
C SER A 119 -11.41 6.12 7.82
N PRO A 120 -10.97 6.27 6.59
CA PRO A 120 -10.47 7.54 6.08
C PRO A 120 -11.58 8.57 5.96
N ASN A 121 -11.22 9.84 6.13
CA ASN A 121 -12.06 10.94 5.68
C ASN A 121 -12.25 10.79 4.15
N ARG A 122 -13.52 10.69 3.70
CA ARG A 122 -13.83 10.39 2.29
C ARG A 122 -13.41 11.51 1.35
N GLU A 123 -13.51 12.77 1.78
CA GLU A 123 -13.09 13.93 0.99
C GLU A 123 -11.56 13.97 0.84
N ALA A 124 -10.81 13.72 1.93
CA ALA A 124 -9.35 13.62 1.88
C ALA A 124 -8.90 12.48 0.96
N LEU A 125 -9.53 11.31 1.07
CA LEU A 125 -9.26 10.16 0.20
C LEU A 125 -9.56 10.48 -1.28
N ALA A 126 -10.70 11.11 -1.58
CA ALA A 126 -11.06 11.50 -2.94
C ALA A 126 -10.06 12.51 -3.52
N THR A 127 -9.64 13.48 -2.71
CA THR A 127 -8.61 14.47 -3.08
C THR A 127 -7.29 13.80 -3.42
N GLN A 128 -6.83 12.87 -2.59
CA GLN A 128 -5.60 12.12 -2.85
C GLN A 128 -5.74 11.27 -4.11
N CYS A 129 -6.84 10.54 -4.27
CA CYS A 129 -7.08 9.74 -5.48
C CYS A 129 -7.04 10.58 -6.76
N LEU A 130 -7.64 11.77 -6.77
CA LEU A 130 -7.59 12.69 -7.92
C LEU A 130 -6.15 13.19 -8.17
N ARG A 131 -5.41 13.50 -7.13
CA ARG A 131 -4.01 13.94 -7.26
C ARG A 131 -3.14 12.84 -7.88
N GLU A 132 -3.22 11.62 -7.35
CA GLU A 132 -2.45 10.47 -7.86
C GLU A 132 -2.84 10.14 -9.31
N TRP A 133 -4.14 10.17 -9.62
CA TRP A 133 -4.62 9.98 -10.99
C TRP A 133 -4.04 11.02 -11.96
N ASN A 134 -4.11 12.30 -11.58
CA ASN A 134 -3.59 13.37 -12.45
C ASN A 134 -2.06 13.26 -12.62
N ALA A 135 -1.32 12.91 -11.56
CA ALA A 135 0.11 12.66 -11.65
C ALA A 135 0.41 11.52 -12.62
N PHE A 136 -0.30 10.39 -12.49
CA PHE A 136 -0.21 9.27 -13.44
C PHE A 136 -0.48 9.70 -14.88
N LEU A 137 -1.58 10.42 -15.15
CA LEU A 137 -1.91 10.91 -16.49
C LEU A 137 -0.80 11.79 -17.07
N PHE A 138 -0.24 12.71 -16.29
CA PHE A 138 0.81 13.60 -16.78
C PHE A 138 2.06 12.82 -17.19
N HIS A 139 2.41 11.77 -16.46
CA HIS A 139 3.55 10.91 -16.79
C HIS A 139 3.28 10.03 -18.02
N ARG A 140 2.02 9.59 -18.23
CA ARG A 140 1.67 8.59 -19.25
C ARG A 140 1.15 9.18 -20.57
N ARG A 141 0.93 10.50 -20.65
CA ARG A 141 0.44 11.15 -21.89
C ARG A 141 1.34 10.97 -23.12
N LEU A 142 2.62 10.73 -22.90
CA LEU A 142 3.60 10.53 -23.98
C LEU A 142 3.87 9.05 -24.27
N ASP A 143 3.19 8.12 -23.61
CA ASP A 143 3.38 6.71 -23.85
C ASP A 143 2.86 6.33 -25.24
N THR A 144 3.75 5.88 -26.11
CA THR A 144 3.43 5.52 -27.50
C THR A 144 2.81 4.11 -27.61
N LYS A 145 3.00 3.28 -26.59
CA LYS A 145 2.48 1.90 -26.51
C LYS A 145 1.98 1.62 -25.10
N PRO A 146 0.78 2.11 -24.75
CA PRO A 146 0.20 1.86 -23.44
C PRO A 146 -0.02 0.35 -23.24
N ASN A 147 0.49 -0.18 -22.13
CA ASN A 147 0.25 -1.56 -21.72
C ASN A 147 -0.72 -1.55 -20.52
N ALA A 148 -1.93 -2.06 -20.72
CA ALA A 148 -2.95 -2.10 -19.69
C ALA A 148 -2.51 -2.88 -18.43
N ALA A 149 -1.69 -3.92 -18.59
CA ALA A 149 -1.19 -4.70 -17.45
C ALA A 149 -0.23 -3.89 -16.57
N ASP A 150 0.68 -3.11 -17.19
CA ASP A 150 1.60 -2.24 -16.45
C ASP A 150 0.83 -1.14 -15.72
N TYR A 151 -0.18 -0.56 -16.39
CA TYR A 151 -1.04 0.45 -15.78
C TYR A 151 -1.87 -0.11 -14.62
N MET A 152 -2.40 -1.32 -14.74
CA MET A 152 -3.15 -1.96 -13.65
C MET A 152 -2.29 -2.17 -12.41
N GLN A 153 -1.02 -2.55 -12.59
CA GLN A 153 -0.11 -2.71 -11.45
C GLN A 153 0.20 -1.36 -10.79
N GLU A 154 0.52 -0.33 -11.57
CA GLU A 154 0.83 1.01 -11.07
C GLU A 154 -0.38 1.69 -10.39
N LEU A 155 -1.58 1.41 -10.87
CA LEU A 155 -2.83 2.00 -10.38
C LEU A 155 -3.53 1.13 -9.31
N SER A 156 -2.98 0.01 -8.89
CA SER A 156 -3.70 -0.96 -8.04
C SER A 156 -4.19 -0.34 -6.73
N SER A 157 -3.34 0.37 -6.01
CA SER A 157 -3.69 1.04 -4.75
C SER A 157 -4.72 2.15 -4.99
N LEU A 158 -4.51 3.00 -6.02
CA LEU A 158 -5.43 4.07 -6.41
C LEU A 158 -6.82 3.53 -6.73
N LEU A 159 -6.92 2.51 -7.59
CA LEU A 159 -8.20 1.92 -8.00
C LEU A 159 -8.91 1.22 -6.83
N SER A 160 -8.16 0.65 -5.90
CA SER A 160 -8.72 0.10 -4.65
C SER A 160 -9.29 1.19 -3.74
N GLY A 161 -8.62 2.35 -3.66
CA GLY A 161 -9.13 3.53 -2.94
C GLY A 161 -10.42 4.09 -3.56
N ILE A 162 -10.48 4.17 -4.90
CA ILE A 162 -11.67 4.62 -5.62
C ILE A 162 -12.80 3.59 -5.50
N TYR A 163 -12.48 2.29 -5.50
CA TYR A 163 -13.44 1.23 -5.18
C TYR A 163 -14.05 1.45 -3.79
N TYR A 164 -13.21 1.75 -2.79
CA TYR A 164 -13.67 2.05 -1.42
C TYR A 164 -14.59 3.28 -1.39
N LEU A 165 -14.25 4.35 -2.09
CA LEU A 165 -15.11 5.55 -2.21
C LEU A 165 -16.49 5.21 -2.76
N LYS A 166 -16.55 4.33 -3.75
CA LYS A 166 -17.81 3.92 -4.39
C LYS A 166 -18.64 2.97 -3.54
N ASN A 167 -18.01 1.97 -2.91
CA ASN A 167 -18.69 0.83 -2.29
C ASN A 167 -18.72 0.86 -0.76
N GLY A 168 -17.90 1.70 -0.10
CA GLY A 168 -17.81 1.83 1.35
C GLY A 168 -16.96 0.75 2.04
N ASN A 169 -16.41 -0.21 1.29
CA ASN A 169 -15.52 -1.26 1.78
C ASN A 169 -14.32 -1.44 0.86
N TYR A 170 -13.19 -1.89 1.41
CA TYR A 170 -11.98 -2.16 0.63
C TYR A 170 -12.14 -3.47 -0.16
N PRO A 171 -11.60 -3.58 -1.41
CA PRO A 171 -11.76 -4.81 -2.18
C PRO A 171 -10.97 -5.96 -1.57
N GLU A 172 -11.62 -7.10 -1.38
CA GLU A 172 -10.98 -8.34 -0.93
C GLU A 172 -10.16 -9.00 -2.05
N LYS A 173 -10.65 -8.88 -3.28
CA LYS A 173 -10.03 -9.45 -4.49
C LYS A 173 -9.96 -8.43 -5.60
N TRP A 174 -8.90 -8.48 -6.39
CA TRP A 174 -8.72 -7.62 -7.55
C TRP A 174 -9.87 -7.72 -8.57
N GLN A 175 -10.51 -8.87 -8.67
CA GLN A 175 -11.67 -9.04 -9.54
C GLN A 175 -12.81 -8.05 -9.26
N GLN A 176 -13.03 -7.69 -8.00
CA GLN A 176 -14.05 -6.69 -7.61
C GLN A 176 -13.72 -5.30 -8.16
N VAL A 177 -12.43 -4.95 -8.21
CA VAL A 177 -11.95 -3.71 -8.84
C VAL A 177 -12.21 -3.77 -10.35
N LEU A 178 -11.83 -4.88 -11.01
CA LEU A 178 -12.06 -5.06 -12.46
C LEU A 178 -13.56 -5.01 -12.85
N ASP A 179 -14.44 -5.47 -11.97
CA ASP A 179 -15.89 -5.42 -12.21
C ASP A 179 -16.46 -3.99 -12.00
N THR A 180 -15.78 -3.20 -11.19
CA THR A 180 -16.12 -1.78 -10.99
C THR A 180 -15.63 -0.88 -12.12
N PHE A 181 -14.52 -1.25 -12.75
CA PHE A 181 -13.86 -0.53 -13.83
C PHE A 181 -13.78 -1.43 -15.08
N PRO A 182 -14.92 -1.67 -15.78
CA PRO A 182 -14.94 -2.54 -16.97
C PRO A 182 -14.04 -2.03 -18.09
N GLU A 183 -13.68 -0.74 -18.08
CA GLU A 183 -12.73 -0.10 -18.99
C GLU A 183 -11.36 -0.78 -18.96
N LEU A 184 -10.94 -1.30 -17.80
CA LEU A 184 -9.68 -2.04 -17.64
C LEU A 184 -9.61 -3.32 -18.48
N LYS A 185 -10.77 -3.84 -18.91
CA LYS A 185 -10.89 -5.04 -19.75
C LYS A 185 -10.98 -4.71 -21.25
N SER A 186 -11.10 -3.43 -21.60
CA SER A 186 -11.29 -2.99 -22.99
C SER A 186 -9.97 -2.59 -23.65
N SER A 187 -9.85 -2.81 -24.96
CA SER A 187 -8.68 -2.43 -25.76
C SER A 187 -8.77 -1.02 -26.34
N GLY A 188 -9.74 -0.19 -25.89
CA GLY A 188 -9.98 1.16 -26.38
C GLY A 188 -9.09 2.22 -25.74
N ASN A 189 -9.55 3.48 -25.76
CA ASN A 189 -8.87 4.60 -25.08
C ASN A 189 -9.06 4.50 -23.56
N LEU A 190 -8.25 3.63 -22.95
CA LEU A 190 -8.31 3.28 -21.54
C LEU A 190 -8.21 4.49 -20.62
N LEU A 191 -7.29 5.42 -20.92
CA LEU A 191 -7.04 6.57 -20.05
C LEU A 191 -8.23 7.53 -19.99
N ASP A 192 -8.86 7.83 -21.13
CA ASP A 192 -10.03 8.72 -21.15
C ASP A 192 -11.25 8.10 -20.47
N ALA A 193 -11.45 6.79 -20.65
CA ALA A 193 -12.54 6.07 -20.01
C ALA A 193 -12.37 6.03 -18.49
N LEU A 194 -11.16 5.73 -18.00
CA LEU A 194 -10.82 5.78 -16.58
C LEU A 194 -10.94 7.20 -16.03
N GLN A 195 -10.48 8.23 -16.75
CA GLN A 195 -10.59 9.63 -16.34
C GLN A 195 -12.04 10.00 -16.00
N ASN A 196 -12.99 9.66 -16.87
CA ASN A 196 -14.39 9.98 -16.66
C ASN A 196 -14.95 9.27 -15.42
N THR A 197 -14.66 7.98 -15.26
CA THR A 197 -15.14 7.17 -14.13
C THR A 197 -14.55 7.66 -12.80
N ILE A 198 -13.24 7.88 -12.74
CA ILE A 198 -12.52 8.35 -11.55
C ILE A 198 -13.00 9.74 -11.14
N THR A 199 -13.05 10.67 -12.08
CA THR A 199 -13.53 12.04 -11.82
C THR A 199 -14.94 12.01 -11.25
N LYS A 200 -15.87 11.26 -11.85
CA LYS A 200 -17.24 11.15 -11.38
C LYS A 200 -17.33 10.62 -9.95
N ILE A 201 -16.61 9.56 -9.62
CA ILE A 201 -16.64 8.98 -8.26
C ILE A 201 -16.07 9.96 -7.25
N CYS A 202 -14.90 10.54 -7.52
CA CYS A 202 -14.22 11.40 -6.57
C CYS A 202 -14.97 12.72 -6.35
N THR A 203 -15.55 13.34 -7.39
CA THR A 203 -16.27 14.61 -7.25
C THR A 203 -17.59 14.48 -6.48
N CYS A 204 -18.22 13.31 -6.45
CA CYS A 204 -19.40 13.07 -5.61
C CYS A 204 -19.12 13.19 -4.10
N HIS A 205 -17.86 13.19 -3.68
CA HIS A 205 -17.45 13.29 -2.27
C HIS A 205 -16.92 14.68 -1.86
N HIS A 206 -16.93 15.65 -2.79
CA HIS A 206 -16.52 17.05 -2.54
C HIS A 206 -17.70 18.02 -2.26
N HIS A 207 -18.93 17.52 -2.19
CA HIS A 207 -20.06 18.38 -1.83
C HIS A 207 -20.49 18.09 -0.38
N PRO A 208 -20.60 19.16 0.43
CA PRO A 208 -21.11 19.07 1.80
C PRO A 208 -22.58 18.64 1.83
#